data_00031eb4edcba35bb1045864ebb98873
#
_entry.id   00031eb4edcba35bb1045864ebb98873
#
_cell.length_a   1.000
_cell.length_b   1.000
_cell.length_c   1.000
_cell.angle_alpha   90.00
_cell.angle_beta   90.00
_cell.angle_gamma   90.00
#
_symmetry.space_group_name_H-M   'P 1'
#
loop_
_entity.id
_entity.type
_entity.pdbx_description
1 polymer ?
#
loop_
_entity_poly.entity_id
_entity_poly.type
_entity_poly.pdbx_seq_one_letter_code
_entity_poly.pdbx_strand_id
1 'polypeptide(L)'
;MIKLFIVFLSLFTFLNANALQTAIDNAPEGAILKLPAGVYKGSIVINKPLTIIGKEEGVIIDGEGEGTVIAIKSSYVTLKNLRVTNSGSLHHQLDAGITVADAKQCEISDCVIDDCLFGIDMQMVNNSIVSNNFITSKDLDLGLRGDGLRLWYSNDNLIKKNSLIKSRDMVVWYSHGNLIEENYGEWCRYSLHFMYAGKNLVKNNSYKYNSVGIFFMYSKDTIATGNVIKSSLGATGMGIGLKDVSNFTLKNNTVIYNAQGLYIDRSPFEPDTNNWIIGNNILYNSEALHFHSLSENNIIKDNVIMGNIEDIVNDSRGSKTNENEIVGNYWDNYEGFDKDGDNIGDTPHKVYQYADQLWVYNPDVKFFYGSPVISLLNFLAKLAPFSKPLFLLEDKKPKVKLEG
;
A
#
# COMPACT_ATOMS: atom_id res chain seq x y z
N MET A 1 -19.71 -29.27 -25.44
CA MET A 1 -19.02 -30.36 -24.75
C MET A 1 -17.53 -30.10 -24.79
N ILE A 2 -16.97 -29.54 -23.69
CA ILE A 2 -15.53 -29.29 -23.57
C ILE A 2 -14.90 -30.66 -23.31
N LYS A 3 -14.13 -31.17 -24.27
CA LYS A 3 -13.33 -32.39 -24.06
C LYS A 3 -12.18 -32.06 -23.14
N LEU A 4 -12.29 -32.50 -21.90
CA LEU A 4 -11.23 -32.41 -20.90
C LEU A 4 -10.09 -33.37 -21.33
N PHE A 5 -9.05 -32.84 -21.97
CA PHE A 5 -7.84 -33.59 -22.28
C PHE A 5 -6.88 -33.49 -21.08
N ILE A 6 -6.78 -34.54 -20.29
CA ILE A 6 -5.81 -34.65 -19.19
C ILE A 6 -4.58 -35.36 -19.76
N VAL A 7 -3.50 -34.60 -19.98
CA VAL A 7 -2.21 -35.20 -20.36
C VAL A 7 -1.44 -35.53 -19.09
N PHE A 8 -1.20 -36.83 -18.84
CA PHE A 8 -0.32 -37.30 -17.79
C PHE A 8 1.12 -37.28 -18.28
N LEU A 9 1.93 -36.36 -17.76
CA LEU A 9 3.39 -36.43 -17.92
C LEU A 9 3.95 -37.30 -16.79
N SER A 10 4.24 -38.56 -17.08
CA SER A 10 4.94 -39.45 -16.15
C SER A 10 6.41 -39.56 -16.54
N LEU A 11 7.28 -39.35 -15.60
CA LEU A 11 8.67 -39.72 -15.43
C LEU A 11 9.75 -38.61 -15.50
N PHE A 12 10.39 -38.46 -14.35
CA PHE A 12 11.81 -38.36 -14.00
C PHE A 12 12.56 -37.00 -14.11
N THR A 13 13.05 -36.57 -12.94
CA THR A 13 14.37 -35.97 -12.65
C THR A 13 15.01 -35.13 -13.76
N PHE A 14 15.08 -33.81 -13.54
CA PHE A 14 15.69 -32.84 -14.44
C PHE A 14 15.03 -32.75 -15.82
N LEU A 15 13.78 -32.35 -15.83
CA LEU A 15 13.13 -31.90 -17.09
C LEU A 15 13.70 -30.51 -17.42
N ASN A 16 14.47 -30.40 -18.48
CA ASN A 16 14.87 -29.11 -19.03
C ASN A 16 13.61 -28.31 -19.34
N ALA A 17 13.61 -26.96 -19.22
CA ALA A 17 12.49 -26.11 -19.65
C ALA A 17 12.06 -26.41 -21.09
N ASN A 18 12.97 -26.89 -21.89
CA ASN A 18 12.72 -27.38 -23.24
C ASN A 18 11.62 -28.49 -23.26
N ALA A 19 11.56 -29.33 -22.25
CA ALA A 19 10.51 -30.35 -22.14
C ALA A 19 9.17 -29.77 -21.70
N LEU A 20 9.17 -28.82 -20.76
CA LEU A 20 7.94 -28.13 -20.33
C LEU A 20 7.42 -27.21 -21.45
N GLN A 21 8.29 -26.44 -22.11
CA GLN A 21 7.91 -25.62 -23.26
C GLN A 21 7.34 -26.49 -24.38
N THR A 22 7.97 -27.62 -24.69
CA THR A 22 7.46 -28.58 -25.69
C THR A 22 6.08 -29.12 -25.30
N ALA A 23 5.85 -29.42 -24.04
CA ALA A 23 4.55 -29.86 -23.56
C ALA A 23 3.50 -28.75 -23.66
N ILE A 24 3.86 -27.50 -23.37
CA ILE A 24 3.02 -26.32 -23.55
C ILE A 24 2.67 -26.14 -25.03
N ASP A 25 3.67 -26.22 -25.92
CA ASP A 25 3.49 -26.00 -27.37
C ASP A 25 2.59 -27.06 -28.00
N ASN A 26 2.71 -28.32 -27.60
CA ASN A 26 1.91 -29.43 -28.07
C ASN A 26 0.53 -29.57 -27.43
N ALA A 27 0.29 -28.92 -26.29
CA ALA A 27 -1.00 -28.96 -25.62
C ALA A 27 -2.08 -28.24 -26.46
N PRO A 28 -3.30 -28.77 -26.59
CA PRO A 28 -4.40 -28.03 -27.23
C PRO A 28 -4.79 -26.81 -26.36
N GLU A 29 -5.39 -25.80 -27.01
CA GLU A 29 -5.95 -24.64 -26.28
C GLU A 29 -6.94 -25.10 -25.21
N GLY A 30 -6.87 -24.46 -24.02
CA GLY A 30 -7.69 -24.80 -22.87
C GLY A 30 -7.28 -26.08 -22.14
N ALA A 31 -6.15 -26.69 -22.50
CA ALA A 31 -5.65 -27.89 -21.82
C ALA A 31 -5.23 -27.59 -20.37
N ILE A 32 -5.28 -28.62 -19.53
CA ILE A 32 -4.80 -28.59 -18.15
C ILE A 32 -3.54 -29.45 -18.05
N LEU A 33 -2.41 -28.82 -17.83
CA LEU A 33 -1.14 -29.48 -17.52
C LEU A 33 -0.97 -29.61 -16.02
N LYS A 34 -0.92 -30.83 -15.52
CA LYS A 34 -0.67 -31.15 -14.11
C LYS A 34 0.78 -31.61 -13.97
N LEU A 35 1.60 -30.75 -13.41
CA LEU A 35 3.02 -31.03 -13.23
C LEU A 35 3.28 -31.82 -11.94
N PRO A 36 4.03 -32.92 -11.98
CA PRO A 36 4.54 -33.57 -10.79
C PRO A 36 5.62 -32.75 -10.11
N ALA A 37 5.94 -33.04 -8.86
CA ALA A 37 7.06 -32.43 -8.15
C ALA A 37 8.36 -32.65 -8.94
N GLY A 38 9.18 -31.60 -9.00
CA GLY A 38 10.45 -31.59 -9.73
C GLY A 38 10.89 -30.20 -10.11
N VAL A 39 12.13 -30.05 -10.59
CA VAL A 39 12.71 -28.80 -11.06
C VAL A 39 12.64 -28.75 -12.59
N TYR A 40 11.92 -27.76 -13.09
CA TYR A 40 11.78 -27.46 -14.53
C TYR A 40 12.67 -26.27 -14.84
N LYS A 41 13.78 -26.50 -15.53
CA LYS A 41 14.83 -25.50 -15.75
C LYS A 41 14.64 -24.70 -17.03
N GLY A 42 14.88 -23.38 -16.92
CA GLY A 42 14.80 -22.37 -17.98
C GLY A 42 13.44 -21.69 -18.07
N SER A 43 13.36 -20.68 -18.91
CA SER A 43 12.17 -19.85 -19.08
C SER A 43 11.11 -20.52 -19.97
N ILE A 44 9.83 -20.20 -19.73
CA ILE A 44 8.70 -20.66 -20.53
C ILE A 44 7.85 -19.50 -21.03
N VAL A 45 7.24 -19.69 -22.20
CA VAL A 45 6.31 -18.74 -22.81
C VAL A 45 4.96 -19.41 -23.08
N ILE A 46 3.88 -18.75 -22.66
CA ILE A 46 2.50 -19.26 -22.82
C ILE A 46 1.75 -18.34 -23.79
N ASN A 47 1.53 -18.81 -25.02
CA ASN A 47 0.92 -18.02 -26.10
C ASN A 47 -0.53 -18.42 -26.41
N LYS A 48 -1.14 -19.25 -25.61
CA LYS A 48 -2.52 -19.75 -25.77
C LYS A 48 -3.21 -19.97 -24.44
N PRO A 49 -4.54 -20.00 -24.40
CA PRO A 49 -5.28 -20.38 -23.20
C PRO A 49 -4.81 -21.73 -22.66
N LEU A 50 -4.35 -21.77 -21.42
CA LEU A 50 -3.77 -22.97 -20.80
C LEU A 50 -3.84 -22.87 -19.28
N THR A 51 -4.00 -24.02 -18.63
CA THR A 51 -3.91 -24.13 -17.18
C THR A 51 -2.70 -24.98 -16.79
N ILE A 52 -1.81 -24.43 -15.97
CA ILE A 52 -0.66 -25.17 -15.39
C ILE A 52 -0.86 -25.24 -13.87
N ILE A 53 -0.89 -26.46 -13.35
CA ILE A 53 -1.11 -26.71 -11.92
C ILE A 53 -0.02 -27.64 -11.39
N GLY A 54 0.64 -27.24 -10.32
CA GLY A 54 1.45 -28.16 -9.51
C GLY A 54 0.55 -29.19 -8.82
N LYS A 55 0.79 -30.47 -9.09
CA LYS A 55 -0.01 -31.58 -8.56
C LYS A 55 0.09 -31.70 -7.05
N GLU A 56 1.26 -31.33 -6.54
CA GLU A 56 1.69 -31.38 -5.15
C GLU A 56 2.71 -30.28 -4.90
N GLU A 57 3.13 -30.09 -3.68
CA GLU A 57 4.26 -29.21 -3.35
C GLU A 57 5.54 -29.67 -4.03
N GLY A 58 6.47 -28.74 -4.32
CA GLY A 58 7.77 -29.07 -4.90
C GLY A 58 7.82 -29.00 -6.43
N VAL A 59 6.83 -28.41 -7.09
CA VAL A 59 6.92 -28.05 -8.51
C VAL A 59 7.64 -26.71 -8.62
N ILE A 60 8.87 -26.72 -9.13
CA ILE A 60 9.75 -25.55 -9.22
C ILE A 60 10.03 -25.23 -10.69
N ILE A 61 9.77 -24.00 -11.10
CA ILE A 61 10.19 -23.46 -12.39
C ILE A 61 11.34 -22.51 -12.11
N ASP A 62 12.55 -22.91 -12.54
CA ASP A 62 13.81 -22.21 -12.25
C ASP A 62 14.31 -21.53 -13.53
N GLY A 63 14.36 -20.19 -13.50
CA GLY A 63 14.81 -19.36 -14.65
C GLY A 63 16.30 -19.38 -14.91
N GLU A 64 17.09 -20.11 -14.11
CA GLU A 64 18.55 -20.23 -14.26
C GLU A 64 19.31 -18.89 -14.23
N GLY A 65 18.68 -17.83 -13.66
CA GLY A 65 19.28 -16.49 -13.56
C GLY A 65 19.18 -15.65 -14.83
N GLU A 66 18.31 -16.04 -15.79
CA GLU A 66 18.19 -15.36 -17.07
C GLU A 66 16.74 -14.89 -17.33
N GLY A 67 16.58 -13.60 -17.63
CA GLY A 67 15.32 -13.00 -18.08
C GLY A 67 14.12 -13.25 -17.18
N THR A 68 12.94 -13.25 -17.78
CA THR A 68 11.65 -13.58 -17.11
C THR A 68 11.43 -15.10 -17.13
N VAL A 69 11.05 -15.66 -15.97
CA VAL A 69 10.90 -17.12 -15.84
C VAL A 69 9.65 -17.63 -16.56
N ILE A 70 8.49 -16.96 -16.37
CA ILE A 70 7.23 -17.30 -17.05
C ILE A 70 6.68 -16.08 -17.74
N ALA A 71 6.57 -16.12 -19.07
CA ALA A 71 5.94 -15.08 -19.86
C ALA A 71 4.58 -15.52 -20.40
N ILE A 72 3.50 -14.89 -19.92
CA ILE A 72 2.12 -15.11 -20.36
C ILE A 72 1.77 -14.05 -21.41
N LYS A 73 1.49 -14.48 -22.64
CA LYS A 73 1.11 -13.64 -23.77
C LYS A 73 -0.27 -14.03 -24.35
N SER A 74 -1.12 -14.58 -23.51
CA SER A 74 -2.47 -15.01 -23.88
C SER A 74 -3.44 -14.80 -22.73
N SER A 75 -4.68 -14.55 -23.07
CA SER A 75 -5.80 -14.54 -22.13
C SER A 75 -6.18 -15.94 -21.68
N TYR A 76 -6.94 -16.04 -20.55
CA TYR A 76 -7.46 -17.29 -20.02
C TYR A 76 -6.37 -18.29 -19.61
N VAL A 77 -5.25 -17.78 -19.09
CA VAL A 77 -4.17 -18.61 -18.55
C VAL A 77 -4.32 -18.69 -17.04
N THR A 78 -4.20 -19.90 -16.50
CA THR A 78 -4.17 -20.14 -15.05
C THR A 78 -2.85 -20.77 -14.66
N LEU A 79 -2.17 -20.16 -13.68
CA LEU A 79 -1.02 -20.74 -12.99
C LEU A 79 -1.39 -20.97 -11.52
N LYS A 80 -1.16 -22.19 -11.05
CA LYS A 80 -1.54 -22.54 -9.68
C LYS A 80 -0.57 -23.51 -9.01
N ASN A 81 -0.28 -23.26 -7.73
CA ASN A 81 0.54 -24.13 -6.88
C ASN A 81 1.93 -24.41 -7.48
N LEU A 82 2.65 -23.35 -7.84
CA LEU A 82 3.98 -23.40 -8.43
C LEU A 82 4.95 -22.59 -7.59
N ARG A 83 6.21 -23.03 -7.53
CA ARG A 83 7.31 -22.16 -7.14
C ARG A 83 8.03 -21.65 -8.40
N VAL A 84 8.14 -20.34 -8.53
CA VAL A 84 8.81 -19.65 -9.64
C VAL A 84 10.00 -18.91 -9.07
N THR A 85 11.20 -19.23 -9.53
CA THR A 85 12.41 -18.73 -8.87
C THR A 85 13.53 -18.40 -9.86
N ASN A 86 14.53 -17.62 -9.40
CA ASN A 86 15.79 -17.40 -10.08
C ASN A 86 15.62 -16.71 -11.45
N SER A 87 14.95 -15.54 -11.48
CA SER A 87 14.90 -14.70 -12.70
C SER A 87 16.25 -14.04 -12.98
N GLY A 88 16.40 -13.43 -14.14
CA GLY A 88 17.47 -12.49 -14.43
C GLY A 88 17.49 -11.28 -13.48
N SER A 89 18.43 -10.35 -13.73
CA SER A 89 18.67 -9.20 -12.85
C SER A 89 18.70 -7.86 -13.60
N LEU A 90 18.13 -7.79 -14.80
CA LEU A 90 18.16 -6.62 -15.66
C LEU A 90 16.89 -5.76 -15.46
N HIS A 91 17.02 -4.65 -14.73
CA HIS A 91 15.90 -3.73 -14.48
C HIS A 91 15.25 -3.18 -15.74
N HIS A 92 16.06 -2.87 -16.77
CA HIS A 92 15.54 -2.30 -18.02
C HIS A 92 14.77 -3.32 -18.87
N GLN A 93 14.94 -4.62 -18.63
CA GLN A 93 14.18 -5.69 -19.27
C GLN A 93 13.02 -6.17 -18.40
N LEU A 94 12.93 -5.68 -17.15
CA LEU A 94 11.92 -6.09 -16.16
C LEU A 94 11.95 -7.60 -15.92
N ASP A 95 13.15 -8.16 -15.72
CA ASP A 95 13.32 -9.59 -15.46
C ASP A 95 12.45 -10.02 -14.26
N ALA A 96 11.40 -10.77 -14.53
CA ALA A 96 10.37 -11.10 -13.54
C ALA A 96 10.24 -12.62 -13.30
N GLY A 97 9.65 -12.98 -12.17
CA GLY A 97 9.17 -14.34 -11.99
C GLY A 97 8.06 -14.65 -12.99
N ILE A 98 7.05 -13.79 -13.05
CA ILE A 98 5.92 -13.95 -13.98
C ILE A 98 5.61 -12.60 -14.63
N THR A 99 5.59 -12.56 -15.96
CA THR A 99 5.07 -11.43 -16.73
C THR A 99 3.77 -11.84 -17.42
N VAL A 100 2.75 -11.00 -17.33
CA VAL A 100 1.49 -11.12 -18.08
C VAL A 100 1.35 -9.88 -18.94
N ALA A 101 1.18 -10.06 -20.25
CA ALA A 101 1.07 -8.93 -21.17
C ALA A 101 -0.11 -9.09 -22.14
N ASP A 102 -0.84 -7.98 -22.39
CA ASP A 102 -1.95 -7.90 -23.34
C ASP A 102 -3.00 -9.02 -23.16
N ALA A 103 -3.42 -9.25 -21.91
CA ALA A 103 -4.24 -10.41 -21.58
C ALA A 103 -5.44 -10.04 -20.69
N LYS A 104 -6.40 -10.94 -20.61
CA LYS A 104 -7.55 -10.84 -19.70
C LYS A 104 -7.94 -12.19 -19.13
N GLN A 105 -8.63 -12.16 -17.99
CA GLN A 105 -9.17 -13.36 -17.34
C GLN A 105 -8.08 -14.42 -17.08
N CYS A 106 -6.90 -13.95 -16.66
CA CYS A 106 -5.82 -14.79 -16.16
C CYS A 106 -5.93 -14.99 -14.65
N GLU A 107 -5.43 -16.11 -14.15
CA GLU A 107 -5.36 -16.40 -12.73
C GLU A 107 -3.94 -16.83 -12.35
N ILE A 108 -3.36 -16.18 -11.32
CA ILE A 108 -2.11 -16.59 -10.69
C ILE A 108 -2.41 -16.77 -9.21
N SER A 109 -2.45 -18.03 -8.77
CA SER A 109 -2.87 -18.32 -7.41
C SER A 109 -2.02 -19.39 -6.72
N ASP A 110 -1.92 -19.29 -5.39
CA ASP A 110 -1.24 -20.24 -4.54
C ASP A 110 0.23 -20.52 -4.97
N CYS A 111 0.92 -19.51 -5.50
CA CYS A 111 2.28 -19.60 -5.99
C CYS A 111 3.29 -18.99 -4.99
N VAL A 112 4.51 -19.51 -5.01
CA VAL A 112 5.67 -18.91 -4.37
C VAL A 112 6.56 -18.32 -5.46
N ILE A 113 6.78 -17.01 -5.41
CA ILE A 113 7.65 -16.29 -6.34
C ILE A 113 8.81 -15.72 -5.52
N ASP A 114 9.98 -16.31 -5.63
CA ASP A 114 11.15 -15.93 -4.84
C ASP A 114 12.42 -15.85 -5.69
N ASP A 115 13.44 -15.17 -5.17
CA ASP A 115 14.69 -14.92 -5.90
C ASP A 115 14.47 -14.38 -7.34
N CYS A 116 13.44 -13.56 -7.50
CA CYS A 116 13.13 -12.88 -8.76
C CYS A 116 13.31 -11.38 -8.59
N LEU A 117 13.87 -10.70 -9.60
CA LEU A 117 14.08 -9.26 -9.52
C LEU A 117 12.74 -8.54 -9.39
N PHE A 118 11.82 -8.76 -10.34
CA PHE A 118 10.41 -8.44 -10.21
C PHE A 118 9.63 -9.71 -9.90
N GLY A 119 8.56 -9.60 -9.09
CA GLY A 119 7.74 -10.77 -8.77
C GLY A 119 6.76 -11.09 -9.89
N ILE A 120 5.59 -10.42 -9.89
CA ILE A 120 4.56 -10.52 -10.92
C ILE A 120 4.40 -9.17 -11.60
N ASP A 121 4.59 -9.11 -12.91
CA ASP A 121 4.46 -7.91 -13.72
C ASP A 121 3.29 -8.04 -14.70
N MET A 122 2.25 -7.21 -14.48
CA MET A 122 1.03 -7.18 -15.28
C MET A 122 1.01 -5.94 -16.18
N GLN A 123 1.03 -6.12 -17.49
CA GLN A 123 1.03 -5.05 -18.47
C GLN A 123 -0.20 -5.17 -19.38
N MET A 124 -1.12 -4.18 -19.33
CA MET A 124 -2.38 -4.18 -20.07
C MET A 124 -3.23 -5.44 -19.81
N VAL A 125 -3.36 -5.80 -18.52
CA VAL A 125 -4.07 -7.01 -18.07
C VAL A 125 -5.37 -6.63 -17.37
N ASN A 126 -6.48 -7.20 -17.80
CA ASN A 126 -7.79 -6.84 -17.28
C ASN A 126 -8.58 -8.06 -16.78
N ASN A 127 -9.49 -7.83 -15.82
CA ASN A 127 -10.42 -8.85 -15.29
C ASN A 127 -9.71 -10.14 -14.85
N SER A 128 -8.54 -10.01 -14.22
CA SER A 128 -7.68 -11.12 -13.83
C SER A 128 -7.54 -11.21 -12.31
N ILE A 129 -7.09 -12.36 -11.82
CA ILE A 129 -6.98 -12.65 -10.39
C ILE A 129 -5.54 -12.97 -10.04
N VAL A 130 -4.99 -12.28 -9.04
CA VAL A 130 -3.71 -12.62 -8.40
C VAL A 130 -3.98 -12.84 -6.93
N SER A 131 -3.91 -14.10 -6.46
CA SER A 131 -4.36 -14.41 -5.11
C SER A 131 -3.53 -15.45 -4.38
N ASN A 132 -3.41 -15.32 -3.06
CA ASN A 132 -2.72 -16.25 -2.17
C ASN A 132 -1.25 -16.51 -2.55
N ASN A 133 -0.58 -15.57 -3.20
CA ASN A 133 0.82 -15.75 -3.59
C ASN A 133 1.74 -15.24 -2.49
N PHE A 134 2.88 -15.91 -2.30
CA PHE A 134 4.00 -15.43 -1.52
C PHE A 134 5.07 -14.89 -2.46
N ILE A 135 5.42 -13.62 -2.30
CA ILE A 135 6.30 -12.91 -3.24
C ILE A 135 7.45 -12.26 -2.47
N THR A 136 8.67 -12.56 -2.87
CA THR A 136 9.87 -11.90 -2.35
C THR A 136 10.86 -11.62 -3.49
N SER A 137 11.60 -10.54 -3.38
CA SER A 137 12.61 -10.18 -4.37
C SER A 137 13.93 -10.93 -4.13
N LYS A 138 14.89 -10.74 -5.03
CA LYS A 138 16.29 -11.13 -4.82
C LYS A 138 16.85 -10.49 -3.55
N ASP A 139 17.82 -11.14 -2.92
CA ASP A 139 18.51 -10.60 -1.73
C ASP A 139 19.46 -9.45 -2.13
N LEU A 140 18.85 -8.30 -2.35
CA LEU A 140 19.50 -7.06 -2.76
C LEU A 140 19.14 -5.94 -1.76
N ASP A 141 19.90 -4.86 -1.77
CA ASP A 141 19.54 -3.63 -1.09
C ASP A 141 18.18 -3.10 -1.59
N LEU A 142 17.42 -2.50 -0.72
CA LEU A 142 16.03 -2.07 -0.99
C LEU A 142 15.89 -1.26 -2.29
N GLY A 143 16.83 -0.37 -2.57
CA GLY A 143 16.83 0.46 -3.79
C GLY A 143 17.10 -0.31 -5.08
N LEU A 144 17.71 -1.49 -4.99
CA LEU A 144 18.08 -2.35 -6.11
C LEU A 144 17.08 -3.48 -6.36
N ARG A 145 16.10 -3.67 -5.47
CA ARG A 145 15.02 -4.65 -5.69
C ARG A 145 14.04 -4.15 -6.74
N GLY A 146 13.42 -5.07 -7.44
CA GLY A 146 12.27 -4.79 -8.29
C GLY A 146 10.94 -4.82 -7.52
N ASP A 147 9.87 -4.41 -8.17
CA ASP A 147 8.53 -4.44 -7.59
C ASP A 147 8.06 -5.90 -7.40
N GLY A 148 7.45 -6.19 -6.25
CA GLY A 148 6.93 -7.53 -5.99
C GLY A 148 5.70 -7.83 -6.83
N LEU A 149 4.81 -6.84 -6.98
CA LEU A 149 3.66 -6.92 -7.87
C LEU A 149 3.48 -5.58 -8.56
N ARG A 150 3.36 -5.56 -9.89
CA ARG A 150 3.16 -4.35 -10.66
C ARG A 150 1.97 -4.48 -11.59
N LEU A 151 1.06 -3.50 -11.53
CA LEU A 151 -0.03 -3.28 -12.46
C LEU A 151 0.29 -2.04 -13.30
N TRP A 152 0.43 -2.20 -14.60
CA TRP A 152 0.66 -1.11 -15.54
C TRP A 152 -0.40 -1.14 -16.64
N TYR A 153 -1.24 -0.09 -16.71
CA TYR A 153 -2.45 -0.05 -17.54
C TYR A 153 -3.34 -1.30 -17.38
N SER A 154 -3.46 -1.80 -16.14
CA SER A 154 -4.15 -3.05 -15.84
C SER A 154 -5.38 -2.79 -14.97
N ASN A 155 -6.57 -3.10 -15.51
CA ASN A 155 -7.84 -2.64 -14.95
C ASN A 155 -8.74 -3.80 -14.50
N ASP A 156 -9.64 -3.49 -13.56
CA ASP A 156 -10.69 -4.41 -13.12
C ASP A 156 -10.17 -5.77 -12.62
N ASN A 157 -8.98 -5.78 -12.00
CA ASN A 157 -8.34 -6.97 -11.47
C ASN A 157 -8.64 -7.15 -9.97
N LEU A 158 -8.62 -8.40 -9.52
CA LEU A 158 -8.67 -8.78 -8.11
C LEU A 158 -7.27 -9.17 -7.62
N ILE A 159 -6.72 -8.39 -6.70
CA ILE A 159 -5.44 -8.63 -6.04
C ILE A 159 -5.71 -8.95 -4.57
N LYS A 160 -5.66 -10.23 -4.20
CA LYS A 160 -6.19 -10.67 -2.91
C LYS A 160 -5.28 -11.64 -2.18
N LYS A 161 -5.13 -11.43 -0.85
CA LYS A 161 -4.41 -12.35 0.05
C LYS A 161 -2.98 -12.66 -0.37
N ASN A 162 -2.32 -11.76 -1.09
CA ASN A 162 -0.92 -11.93 -1.42
C ASN A 162 -0.04 -11.43 -0.26
N SER A 163 1.10 -12.08 -0.05
CA SER A 163 2.12 -11.68 0.91
C SER A 163 3.36 -11.22 0.17
N LEU A 164 3.69 -9.93 0.29
CA LEU A 164 4.88 -9.32 -0.30
C LEU A 164 5.89 -9.05 0.82
N ILE A 165 7.00 -9.76 0.80
CA ILE A 165 8.03 -9.64 1.84
C ILE A 165 9.36 -9.25 1.19
N LYS A 166 10.01 -8.22 1.70
CA LYS A 166 11.31 -7.77 1.19
C LYS A 166 11.34 -7.53 -0.33
N SER A 167 10.25 -7.03 -0.89
CA SER A 167 10.19 -6.50 -2.26
C SER A 167 10.42 -5.00 -2.26
N ARG A 168 10.50 -4.36 -3.44
CA ARG A 168 10.53 -2.91 -3.48
C ARG A 168 9.14 -2.35 -3.22
N ASP A 169 8.20 -2.54 -4.14
CA ASP A 169 6.85 -1.98 -4.07
C ASP A 169 5.78 -2.99 -4.54
N MET A 170 4.52 -2.77 -4.12
CA MET A 170 3.35 -3.14 -4.91
C MET A 170 2.91 -1.89 -5.66
N VAL A 171 2.93 -1.91 -6.98
CA VAL A 171 2.66 -0.71 -7.82
C VAL A 171 1.35 -0.85 -8.57
N VAL A 172 0.53 0.21 -8.52
CA VAL A 172 -0.70 0.38 -9.31
C VAL A 172 -0.54 1.64 -10.15
N TRP A 173 -0.13 1.48 -11.39
CA TRP A 173 0.27 2.59 -12.26
C TRP A 173 -0.61 2.66 -13.51
N TYR A 174 -1.25 3.80 -13.74
CA TYR A 174 -2.25 4.02 -14.81
C TYR A 174 -3.35 2.94 -14.83
N SER A 175 -3.75 2.45 -13.67
CA SER A 175 -4.63 1.27 -13.53
C SER A 175 -5.87 1.60 -12.70
N HIS A 176 -7.03 1.19 -13.18
CA HIS A 176 -8.31 1.62 -12.64
C HIS A 176 -9.22 0.44 -12.28
N GLY A 177 -10.19 0.66 -11.40
CA GLY A 177 -11.23 -0.31 -11.08
C GLY A 177 -10.75 -1.57 -10.34
N ASN A 178 -9.51 -1.62 -9.86
CA ASN A 178 -8.97 -2.80 -9.20
C ASN A 178 -9.46 -2.92 -7.76
N LEU A 179 -9.71 -4.16 -7.34
CA LEU A 179 -9.95 -4.51 -5.94
C LEU A 179 -8.66 -5.10 -5.33
N ILE A 180 -8.12 -4.41 -4.33
CA ILE A 180 -6.89 -4.79 -3.62
C ILE A 180 -7.27 -5.07 -2.17
N GLU A 181 -7.38 -6.36 -1.81
CA GLU A 181 -7.92 -6.73 -0.50
C GLU A 181 -7.13 -7.83 0.22
N GLU A 182 -7.11 -7.73 1.54
CA GLU A 182 -6.53 -8.76 2.42
C GLU A 182 -5.06 -9.10 2.11
N ASN A 183 -4.31 -8.18 1.46
CA ASN A 183 -2.90 -8.39 1.18
C ASN A 183 -2.04 -8.00 2.40
N TYR A 184 -0.88 -8.61 2.47
CA TYR A 184 0.13 -8.37 3.48
C TYR A 184 1.42 -7.85 2.85
N GLY A 185 2.04 -6.84 3.46
CA GLY A 185 3.31 -6.28 3.00
C GLY A 185 4.27 -5.96 4.14
N GLU A 186 5.51 -6.44 4.06
CA GLU A 186 6.50 -6.25 5.12
C GLU A 186 7.92 -6.07 4.55
N TRP A 187 8.66 -5.14 5.14
CA TRP A 187 10.05 -4.82 4.75
C TRP A 187 10.17 -4.38 3.28
N CYS A 188 9.14 -3.71 2.77
CA CYS A 188 9.11 -3.10 1.45
C CYS A 188 9.46 -1.60 1.53
N ARG A 189 9.72 -0.98 0.38
CA ARG A 189 9.80 0.49 0.30
C ARG A 189 8.40 1.08 0.42
N TYR A 190 7.51 0.77 -0.52
CA TYR A 190 6.08 1.06 -0.43
C TYR A 190 5.31 -0.26 -0.46
N SER A 191 4.53 -0.56 0.59
CA SER A 191 3.67 -1.73 0.53
C SER A 191 2.61 -1.62 -0.54
N LEU A 192 2.16 -0.40 -0.83
CA LEU A 192 1.20 -0.13 -1.90
C LEU A 192 1.41 1.29 -2.43
N HIS A 193 1.68 1.41 -3.72
CA HIS A 193 2.01 2.66 -4.39
C HIS A 193 1.14 2.89 -5.61
N PHE A 194 0.31 3.91 -5.56
CA PHE A 194 -0.54 4.34 -6.68
C PHE A 194 0.08 5.50 -7.42
N MET A 195 0.04 5.44 -8.76
CA MET A 195 0.39 6.58 -9.61
C MET A 195 -0.60 6.69 -10.79
N TYR A 196 -1.22 7.86 -10.96
CA TYR A 196 -2.17 8.12 -12.04
C TYR A 196 -3.28 7.06 -12.14
N ALA A 197 -3.74 6.57 -11.02
CA ALA A 197 -4.72 5.51 -10.92
C ALA A 197 -6.04 6.02 -10.31
N GLY A 198 -7.14 5.32 -10.54
CA GLY A 198 -8.42 5.78 -10.00
C GLY A 198 -9.49 4.71 -9.93
N LYS A 199 -10.59 5.00 -9.24
CA LYS A 199 -11.72 4.08 -9.06
C LYS A 199 -11.33 2.73 -8.46
N ASN A 200 -10.26 2.70 -7.67
CA ASN A 200 -9.79 1.48 -7.01
C ASN A 200 -10.41 1.35 -5.62
N LEU A 201 -10.57 0.12 -5.15
CA LEU A 201 -10.97 -0.19 -3.79
C LEU A 201 -9.84 -0.92 -3.07
N VAL A 202 -9.31 -0.32 -2.00
CA VAL A 202 -8.22 -0.84 -1.17
C VAL A 202 -8.78 -1.16 0.20
N LYS A 203 -8.94 -2.44 0.53
CA LYS A 203 -9.59 -2.79 1.80
C LYS A 203 -8.94 -3.94 2.56
N ASN A 204 -8.95 -3.84 3.89
CA ASN A 204 -8.54 -4.89 4.82
C ASN A 204 -7.11 -5.41 4.58
N ASN A 205 -6.21 -4.57 4.03
CA ASN A 205 -4.81 -4.92 3.87
C ASN A 205 -4.04 -4.65 5.17
N SER A 206 -2.94 -5.37 5.39
CA SER A 206 -2.08 -5.23 6.56
C SER A 206 -0.63 -4.98 6.13
N TYR A 207 -0.10 -3.81 6.46
CA TYR A 207 1.24 -3.37 6.06
C TYR A 207 2.06 -2.96 7.28
N LYS A 208 3.26 -3.52 7.44
CA LYS A 208 4.11 -3.21 8.60
C LYS A 208 5.60 -3.17 8.26
N TYR A 209 6.34 -2.39 9.04
CA TYR A 209 7.80 -2.25 8.92
C TYR A 209 8.29 -1.86 7.52
N ASN A 210 7.52 -1.04 6.82
CA ASN A 210 7.88 -0.54 5.50
C ASN A 210 8.46 0.88 5.62
N SER A 211 9.12 1.37 4.58
CA SER A 211 9.46 2.80 4.56
C SER A 211 8.19 3.65 4.45
N VAL A 212 7.24 3.24 3.62
CA VAL A 212 5.91 3.83 3.51
C VAL A 212 4.87 2.71 3.44
N GLY A 213 3.76 2.86 4.16
CA GLY A 213 2.67 1.90 4.11
C GLY A 213 1.92 1.97 2.78
N ILE A 214 1.10 2.99 2.60
CA ILE A 214 0.37 3.24 1.35
C ILE A 214 0.67 4.65 0.86
N PHE A 215 0.95 4.82 -0.43
CA PHE A 215 1.13 6.13 -1.02
C PHE A 215 0.29 6.30 -2.29
N PHE A 216 -0.60 7.25 -2.28
CA PHE A 216 -1.43 7.63 -3.41
C PHE A 216 -0.87 8.89 -4.05
N MET A 217 -0.49 8.82 -5.33
CA MET A 217 0.03 9.96 -6.07
C MET A 217 -0.76 10.18 -7.36
N TYR A 218 -1.12 11.42 -7.63
CA TYR A 218 -1.79 11.84 -8.88
C TYR A 218 -3.02 10.98 -9.21
N SER A 219 -3.76 10.59 -8.19
CA SER A 219 -4.81 9.57 -8.28
C SER A 219 -6.15 10.12 -7.83
N LYS A 220 -7.27 9.49 -8.22
CA LYS A 220 -8.60 9.97 -7.85
C LYS A 220 -9.64 8.87 -7.68
N ASP A 221 -10.81 9.25 -7.13
CA ASP A 221 -11.99 8.39 -7.02
C ASP A 221 -11.69 7.03 -6.34
N THR A 222 -10.84 7.01 -5.34
CA THR A 222 -10.38 5.77 -4.70
C THR A 222 -10.83 5.70 -3.24
N ILE A 223 -11.21 4.51 -2.81
CA ILE A 223 -11.61 4.24 -1.43
C ILE A 223 -10.57 3.33 -0.78
N ALA A 224 -10.01 3.76 0.36
CA ALA A 224 -9.16 2.93 1.22
C ALA A 224 -9.86 2.74 2.56
N THR A 225 -10.20 1.48 2.91
CA THR A 225 -11.02 1.20 4.09
C THR A 225 -10.54 -0.05 4.84
N GLY A 226 -10.59 0.01 6.18
CA GLY A 226 -10.27 -1.15 7.04
C GLY A 226 -8.81 -1.61 6.97
N ASN A 227 -7.90 -0.82 6.40
CA ASN A 227 -6.49 -1.20 6.30
C ASN A 227 -5.77 -0.93 7.63
N VAL A 228 -4.78 -1.76 7.94
CA VAL A 228 -3.90 -1.60 9.10
C VAL A 228 -2.50 -1.29 8.62
N ILE A 229 -2.00 -0.09 8.95
CA ILE A 229 -0.67 0.37 8.59
C ILE A 229 0.13 0.64 9.86
N LYS A 230 1.24 -0.08 10.02
CA LYS A 230 1.99 -0.05 11.27
C LYS A 230 3.50 0.07 11.03
N SER A 231 4.12 0.91 11.86
CA SER A 231 5.59 0.97 12.00
C SER A 231 6.31 1.30 10.67
N SER A 232 5.78 2.25 9.92
CA SER A 232 6.52 2.88 8.82
C SER A 232 7.44 3.94 9.44
N LEU A 233 8.75 3.67 9.43
CA LEU A 233 9.74 4.46 10.17
C LEU A 233 10.85 4.96 9.23
N GLY A 234 11.61 5.94 9.74
CA GLY A 234 12.69 6.60 8.99
C GLY A 234 12.29 7.99 8.49
N ALA A 235 13.17 8.63 7.74
CA ALA A 235 12.98 10.01 7.27
C ALA A 235 11.73 10.21 6.39
N THR A 236 11.23 9.15 5.74
CA THR A 236 10.03 9.14 4.91
C THR A 236 8.98 8.18 5.44
N GLY A 237 8.99 7.92 6.73
CA GLY A 237 8.17 6.89 7.39
C GLY A 237 6.68 7.27 7.47
N MET A 238 5.97 7.21 6.36
CA MET A 238 4.56 7.56 6.27
C MET A 238 3.67 6.31 6.42
N GLY A 239 2.60 6.45 7.20
CA GLY A 239 1.54 5.46 7.21
C GLY A 239 0.75 5.48 5.92
N ILE A 240 0.00 6.56 5.66
CA ILE A 240 -0.71 6.79 4.41
C ILE A 240 -0.34 8.18 3.89
N GLY A 241 0.14 8.26 2.65
CA GLY A 241 0.43 9.52 1.96
C GLY A 241 -0.58 9.80 0.85
N LEU A 242 -1.01 11.06 0.78
CA LEU A 242 -1.88 11.61 -0.26
C LEU A 242 -1.13 12.75 -0.95
N LYS A 243 -0.78 12.57 -2.21
CA LYS A 243 -0.11 13.60 -3.01
C LYS A 243 -0.85 13.85 -4.32
N ASP A 244 -1.31 15.08 -4.51
CA ASP A 244 -2.08 15.49 -5.69
C ASP A 244 -3.25 14.54 -5.99
N VAL A 245 -3.97 14.12 -4.94
CA VAL A 245 -5.15 13.23 -5.07
C VAL A 245 -6.44 14.03 -4.96
N SER A 246 -7.53 13.49 -5.50
CA SER A 246 -8.85 14.11 -5.46
C SER A 246 -9.96 13.09 -5.33
N ASN A 247 -11.03 13.44 -4.65
CA ASN A 247 -12.20 12.59 -4.46
C ASN A 247 -11.85 11.24 -3.80
N PHE A 248 -10.99 11.31 -2.77
CA PHE A 248 -10.53 10.15 -2.00
C PHE A 248 -11.36 9.94 -0.74
N THR A 249 -11.58 8.65 -0.41
CA THR A 249 -12.17 8.27 0.88
C THR A 249 -11.22 7.38 1.67
N LEU A 250 -10.70 7.89 2.79
CA LEU A 250 -10.00 7.10 3.80
C LEU A 250 -10.96 6.81 4.95
N LYS A 251 -11.37 5.55 5.12
CA LYS A 251 -12.40 5.22 6.10
C LYS A 251 -12.03 4.01 6.95
N ASN A 252 -12.20 4.13 8.27
CA ASN A 252 -12.01 3.02 9.21
C ASN A 252 -10.63 2.32 9.10
N ASN A 253 -9.57 3.06 8.73
CA ASN A 253 -8.22 2.54 8.72
C ASN A 253 -7.58 2.69 10.11
N THR A 254 -6.64 1.81 10.43
CA THR A 254 -5.78 1.95 11.61
C THR A 254 -4.36 2.27 11.18
N VAL A 255 -3.89 3.45 11.60
CA VAL A 255 -2.57 3.98 11.24
C VAL A 255 -1.80 4.20 12.54
N ILE A 256 -0.85 3.30 12.85
CA ILE A 256 -0.28 3.21 14.18
C ILE A 256 1.24 3.05 14.17
N TYR A 257 1.93 3.75 15.07
CA TYR A 257 3.39 3.70 15.27
C TYR A 257 4.20 4.08 14.02
N ASN A 258 3.73 5.01 13.20
CA ASN A 258 4.47 5.53 12.05
C ASN A 258 5.21 6.82 12.42
N ALA A 259 6.20 7.22 11.62
CA ALA A 259 6.79 8.56 11.79
C ALA A 259 5.76 9.64 11.43
N GLN A 260 5.04 9.47 10.34
CA GLN A 260 3.90 10.29 9.97
C GLN A 260 2.68 9.38 9.78
N GLY A 261 1.56 9.69 10.45
CA GLY A 261 0.32 8.94 10.31
C GLY A 261 -0.29 9.14 8.92
N LEU A 262 -0.88 10.30 8.71
CA LEU A 262 -1.38 10.73 7.40
C LEU A 262 -0.56 11.91 6.89
N TYR A 263 0.02 11.79 5.71
CA TYR A 263 0.72 12.87 5.00
C TYR A 263 -0.15 13.37 3.86
N ILE A 264 -0.47 14.67 3.85
CA ILE A 264 -1.42 15.29 2.92
C ILE A 264 -0.69 16.42 2.18
N ASP A 265 -0.36 16.19 0.92
CA ASP A 265 0.34 17.16 0.06
C ASP A 265 -0.54 17.56 -1.12
N ARG A 266 -0.90 18.83 -1.17
CA ARG A 266 -1.71 19.45 -2.22
C ARG A 266 -2.92 18.60 -2.61
N SER A 267 -3.68 18.20 -1.59
CA SER A 267 -4.82 17.30 -1.76
C SER A 267 -6.03 17.80 -0.96
N PRO A 268 -7.23 17.84 -1.58
CA PRO A 268 -7.54 17.52 -2.98
C PRO A 268 -6.86 18.49 -3.97
N PHE A 269 -6.55 17.96 -5.17
CA PHE A 269 -5.83 18.70 -6.20
C PHE A 269 -6.77 19.29 -7.28
N GLU A 270 -7.78 18.52 -7.71
CA GLU A 270 -8.75 18.99 -8.71
C GLU A 270 -9.71 20.01 -8.07
N PRO A 271 -10.04 21.12 -8.74
CA PRO A 271 -11.03 22.09 -8.24
C PRO A 271 -12.37 21.42 -7.95
N ASP A 272 -13.11 21.96 -6.97
CA ASP A 272 -14.44 21.53 -6.59
C ASP A 272 -14.55 20.04 -6.17
N THR A 273 -13.44 19.46 -5.71
CA THR A 273 -13.40 18.10 -5.16
C THR A 273 -13.11 18.13 -3.66
N ASN A 274 -13.50 17.06 -2.97
CA ASN A 274 -13.20 16.85 -1.57
C ASN A 274 -12.45 15.52 -1.37
N ASN A 275 -11.73 15.40 -0.26
CA ASN A 275 -11.28 14.13 0.27
C ASN A 275 -11.97 13.89 1.62
N TRP A 276 -12.35 12.65 1.88
CA TRP A 276 -13.02 12.25 3.11
C TRP A 276 -12.11 11.37 3.95
N ILE A 277 -11.79 11.81 5.16
CA ILE A 277 -10.98 11.12 6.15
C ILE A 277 -11.88 10.84 7.35
N ILE A 278 -12.51 9.66 7.39
CA ILE A 278 -13.64 9.40 8.29
C ILE A 278 -13.44 8.13 9.11
N GLY A 279 -13.60 8.22 10.42
CA GLY A 279 -13.62 7.05 11.31
C GLY A 279 -12.30 6.30 11.40
N ASN A 280 -11.16 6.94 11.08
CA ASN A 280 -9.86 6.30 11.16
C ASN A 280 -9.30 6.37 12.58
N ASN A 281 -8.53 5.35 12.96
CA ASN A 281 -7.72 5.33 14.17
C ASN A 281 -6.28 5.75 13.83
N ILE A 282 -5.87 6.94 14.26
CA ILE A 282 -4.54 7.53 14.01
C ILE A 282 -3.83 7.60 15.36
N LEU A 283 -3.03 6.56 15.64
CA LEU A 283 -2.61 6.27 17.02
C LEU A 283 -1.10 6.21 17.14
N TYR A 284 -0.56 6.81 18.19
CA TYR A 284 0.84 6.66 18.60
C TYR A 284 1.86 6.90 17.46
N ASN A 285 1.57 7.81 16.54
CA ASN A 285 2.52 8.24 15.52
C ASN A 285 3.38 9.39 16.07
N SER A 286 4.52 9.67 15.42
CA SER A 286 5.22 10.92 15.79
C SER A 286 4.41 12.14 15.34
N GLU A 287 3.79 12.08 14.18
CA GLU A 287 2.88 13.10 13.66
C GLU A 287 1.58 12.42 13.23
N ALA A 288 0.41 12.90 13.67
CA ALA A 288 -0.84 12.30 13.29
C ALA A 288 -1.28 12.73 11.90
N LEU A 289 -1.49 14.03 11.70
CA LEU A 289 -1.84 14.64 10.41
C LEU A 289 -0.76 15.64 10.02
N HIS A 290 -0.06 15.37 8.94
CA HIS A 290 0.95 16.26 8.39
C HIS A 290 0.43 16.90 7.11
N PHE A 291 0.21 18.21 7.15
CA PHE A 291 -0.19 19.01 5.98
C PHE A 291 1.04 19.63 5.33
N HIS A 292 1.28 19.24 4.09
CA HIS A 292 2.32 19.82 3.24
C HIS A 292 1.69 20.55 2.06
N SER A 293 2.20 21.72 1.73
CA SER A 293 1.62 22.59 0.69
C SER A 293 0.14 22.96 0.97
N LEU A 294 -0.54 23.49 -0.03
CA LEU A 294 -1.95 23.84 0.07
C LEU A 294 -2.81 22.58 0.19
N SER A 295 -3.56 22.46 1.28
CA SER A 295 -4.42 21.32 1.56
C SER A 295 -5.74 21.81 2.14
N GLU A 296 -6.69 22.11 1.27
CA GLU A 296 -8.01 22.64 1.56
C GLU A 296 -9.09 21.61 1.15
N ASN A 297 -10.34 21.79 1.59
CA ASN A 297 -11.46 20.93 1.21
C ASN A 297 -11.33 19.44 1.62
N ASN A 298 -10.54 19.13 2.64
CA ASN A 298 -10.60 17.82 3.29
C ASN A 298 -11.69 17.81 4.35
N ILE A 299 -12.48 16.74 4.40
CA ILE A 299 -13.51 16.50 5.41
C ILE A 299 -12.94 15.46 6.38
N ILE A 300 -12.54 15.91 7.57
CA ILE A 300 -11.87 15.10 8.60
C ILE A 300 -12.84 14.89 9.76
N LYS A 301 -13.46 13.71 9.80
CA LYS A 301 -14.60 13.48 10.67
C LYS A 301 -14.56 12.15 11.41
N ASP A 302 -15.02 12.17 12.67
CA ASP A 302 -15.20 10.97 13.49
C ASP A 302 -13.94 10.11 13.64
N ASN A 303 -12.73 10.67 13.48
CA ASN A 303 -11.48 9.96 13.67
C ASN A 303 -11.09 9.92 15.15
N VAL A 304 -10.31 8.91 15.52
CA VAL A 304 -9.62 8.83 16.82
C VAL A 304 -8.18 9.24 16.63
N ILE A 305 -7.79 10.35 17.24
CA ILE A 305 -6.41 10.90 17.21
C ILE A 305 -5.89 10.85 18.61
N MET A 306 -4.99 9.88 18.90
CA MET A 306 -4.60 9.59 20.26
C MET A 306 -3.15 9.14 20.38
N GLY A 307 -2.46 9.61 21.40
CA GLY A 307 -1.11 9.20 21.78
C GLY A 307 -0.03 9.63 20.79
N ASN A 308 -0.32 10.53 19.87
CA ASN A 308 0.64 11.05 18.91
C ASN A 308 1.54 12.11 19.59
N ILE A 309 2.77 12.28 19.10
CA ILE A 309 3.66 13.32 19.65
C ILE A 309 3.17 14.70 19.19
N GLU A 310 2.81 14.83 17.92
CA GLU A 310 2.17 16.02 17.35
C GLU A 310 0.90 15.58 16.64
N ASP A 311 -0.24 16.13 17.01
CA ASP A 311 -1.50 15.80 16.32
C ASP A 311 -1.56 16.45 14.96
N ILE A 312 -1.06 17.68 14.82
CA ILE A 312 -1.10 18.45 13.59
C ILE A 312 0.26 19.07 13.33
N VAL A 313 0.81 18.77 12.17
CA VAL A 313 1.99 19.44 11.62
C VAL A 313 1.59 20.15 10.33
N ASN A 314 2.02 21.41 10.19
CA ASN A 314 1.92 22.17 8.97
C ASN A 314 3.28 22.84 8.69
N ASP A 315 3.99 22.34 7.69
CA ASP A 315 5.32 22.80 7.32
C ASP A 315 5.31 23.85 6.19
N SER A 316 4.13 24.21 5.69
CA SER A 316 3.95 25.14 4.59
C SER A 316 3.61 26.55 5.10
N ARG A 317 4.49 27.48 4.85
CA ARG A 317 4.23 28.90 5.16
C ARG A 317 3.06 29.42 4.35
N GLY A 318 1.98 29.83 5.03
CA GLY A 318 0.79 30.43 4.41
C GLY A 318 -0.27 29.45 3.95
N SER A 319 -0.09 28.15 4.19
CA SER A 319 -1.15 27.16 4.00
C SER A 319 -2.29 27.40 4.99
N LYS A 320 -3.50 27.44 4.48
CA LYS A 320 -4.72 27.66 5.29
C LYS A 320 -5.37 26.33 5.59
N THR A 321 -4.85 25.61 6.59
CA THR A 321 -5.48 24.36 7.06
C THR A 321 -6.89 24.56 7.63
N ASN A 322 -7.25 25.80 7.94
CA ASN A 322 -8.59 26.17 8.43
C ASN A 322 -9.69 26.13 7.35
N GLU A 323 -9.36 25.90 6.09
CA GLU A 323 -10.33 25.69 5.00
C GLU A 323 -10.74 24.21 4.86
N ASN A 324 -10.27 23.34 5.75
CA ASN A 324 -10.76 21.98 5.89
C ASN A 324 -11.95 21.92 6.85
N GLU A 325 -12.89 21.02 6.60
CA GLU A 325 -13.99 20.72 7.52
C GLU A 325 -13.55 19.68 8.54
N ILE A 326 -13.39 20.09 9.82
CA ILE A 326 -12.94 19.23 10.90
C ILE A 326 -14.02 19.19 11.97
N VAL A 327 -14.58 18.01 12.22
CA VAL A 327 -15.73 17.87 13.10
C VAL A 327 -15.86 16.47 13.68
N GLY A 328 -16.15 16.38 14.99
CA GLY A 328 -16.52 15.13 15.62
C GLY A 328 -15.36 14.16 15.85
N ASN A 329 -14.10 14.60 15.78
CA ASN A 329 -12.98 13.73 16.08
C ASN A 329 -12.75 13.64 17.59
N TYR A 330 -12.24 12.50 18.04
CA TYR A 330 -11.71 12.34 19.38
C TYR A 330 -10.23 12.73 19.41
N TRP A 331 -9.87 13.60 20.34
CA TRP A 331 -8.51 14.07 20.62
C TRP A 331 -8.17 13.79 22.06
N ASP A 332 -7.14 13.02 22.34
CA ASP A 332 -6.79 12.68 23.72
C ASP A 332 -6.25 13.86 24.55
N ASN A 333 -5.85 14.93 23.86
CA ASN A 333 -5.43 16.20 24.49
C ASN A 333 -6.54 17.27 24.53
N TYR A 334 -7.80 16.92 24.23
CA TYR A 334 -8.93 17.83 24.38
C TYR A 334 -9.21 18.09 25.87
N GLU A 335 -9.12 19.34 26.28
CA GLU A 335 -9.27 19.79 27.68
C GLU A 335 -10.67 20.40 27.97
N GLY A 336 -11.62 20.25 27.07
CA GLY A 336 -12.98 20.76 27.26
C GLY A 336 -13.88 19.82 28.08
N PHE A 337 -15.13 20.20 28.22
CA PHE A 337 -16.12 19.45 28.99
C PHE A 337 -17.42 19.28 28.18
N ASP A 338 -18.22 18.35 28.61
CA ASP A 338 -19.54 18.01 28.10
C ASP A 338 -20.55 18.18 29.24
N LYS A 339 -21.37 19.23 29.19
CA LYS A 339 -22.32 19.57 30.26
C LYS A 339 -23.65 18.85 30.12
N ASP A 340 -24.07 18.62 28.91
CA ASP A 340 -25.38 18.02 28.62
C ASP A 340 -25.33 16.51 28.43
N GLY A 341 -24.14 15.93 28.36
CA GLY A 341 -23.92 14.48 28.34
C GLY A 341 -24.12 13.84 26.97
N ASP A 342 -24.03 14.62 25.89
CA ASP A 342 -24.22 14.14 24.53
C ASP A 342 -22.94 13.58 23.89
N ASN A 343 -21.83 13.52 24.65
CA ASN A 343 -20.49 13.12 24.21
C ASN A 343 -19.80 14.11 23.24
N ILE A 344 -20.35 15.30 23.06
CA ILE A 344 -19.75 16.37 22.28
C ILE A 344 -19.25 17.45 23.24
N GLY A 345 -18.05 17.93 23.03
CA GLY A 345 -17.50 19.02 23.83
C GLY A 345 -18.23 20.34 23.58
N ASP A 346 -18.62 21.02 24.67
CA ASP A 346 -19.28 22.34 24.62
C ASP A 346 -18.41 23.46 24.06
N THR A 347 -17.10 23.21 23.98
CA THR A 347 -16.12 24.16 23.42
C THR A 347 -15.33 23.49 22.29
N PRO A 348 -15.04 24.23 21.21
CA PRO A 348 -14.23 23.69 20.14
C PRO A 348 -12.83 23.29 20.61
N HIS A 349 -12.28 22.22 20.04
CA HIS A 349 -10.87 21.89 20.17
C HIS A 349 -10.04 22.73 19.18
N LYS A 350 -9.15 23.56 19.71
CA LYS A 350 -8.28 24.43 18.91
C LYS A 350 -6.84 23.99 19.03
N VAL A 351 -6.22 23.66 17.91
CA VAL A 351 -4.80 23.29 17.88
C VAL A 351 -3.97 24.50 17.49
N TYR A 352 -2.97 24.77 18.32
CA TYR A 352 -2.00 25.85 18.11
C TYR A 352 -0.60 25.27 18.12
N GLN A 353 0.26 25.84 17.32
CA GLN A 353 1.69 25.60 17.40
C GLN A 353 2.34 26.64 18.33
N TYR A 354 2.96 26.16 19.39
CA TYR A 354 3.62 26.98 20.43
C TYR A 354 5.16 26.92 20.32
N ALA A 355 5.82 26.65 21.44
CA ALA A 355 7.28 26.54 21.53
C ALA A 355 7.85 25.27 20.87
N ASP A 356 7.04 24.30 20.57
CA ASP A 356 7.30 23.14 19.69
C ASP A 356 7.77 23.58 18.30
N GLN A 357 7.57 24.82 17.91
CA GLN A 357 8.29 25.40 16.77
C GLN A 357 9.83 25.28 16.89
N LEU A 358 10.37 25.01 18.08
CA LEU A 358 11.80 24.81 18.24
C LEU A 358 12.34 23.68 17.38
N TRP A 359 11.63 22.59 17.20
CA TRP A 359 12.08 21.49 16.34
C TRP A 359 11.82 21.68 14.87
N VAL A 360 11.02 22.64 14.46
CA VAL A 360 10.97 23.11 13.06
C VAL A 360 12.32 23.70 12.64
N TYR A 361 13.00 24.36 13.59
CA TYR A 361 14.33 24.96 13.35
C TYR A 361 15.48 24.02 13.71
N ASN A 362 15.26 23.10 14.66
CA ASN A 362 16.25 22.13 15.09
C ASN A 362 15.54 20.79 15.44
N PRO A 363 15.46 19.85 14.48
CA PRO A 363 14.76 18.59 14.64
C PRO A 363 15.25 17.75 15.83
N ASP A 364 16.52 17.90 16.24
CA ASP A 364 17.10 17.17 17.36
C ASP A 364 16.40 17.48 18.69
N VAL A 365 15.73 18.62 18.79
CA VAL A 365 14.95 18.99 19.98
C VAL A 365 13.77 18.05 20.20
N LYS A 366 13.23 17.42 19.16
CA LYS A 366 12.18 16.38 19.27
C LYS A 366 12.57 15.21 20.18
N PHE A 367 13.87 14.90 20.25
CA PHE A 367 14.38 13.85 21.15
C PHE A 367 14.05 14.13 22.63
N PHE A 368 13.91 15.39 23.00
CA PHE A 368 13.59 15.81 24.36
C PHE A 368 12.08 15.95 24.63
N TYR A 369 11.24 15.56 23.69
CA TYR A 369 9.78 15.56 23.89
C TYR A 369 9.41 14.79 25.15
N GLY A 370 8.49 15.33 25.94
CA GLY A 370 8.12 14.75 27.25
C GLY A 370 9.15 14.94 28.37
N SER A 371 10.31 15.54 28.09
CA SER A 371 11.24 15.91 29.16
C SER A 371 10.64 17.02 30.03
N PRO A 372 11.00 17.08 31.32
CA PRO A 372 10.50 18.14 32.22
C PRO A 372 10.77 19.55 31.68
N VAL A 373 11.88 19.75 30.96
CA VAL A 373 12.26 21.06 30.42
C VAL A 373 11.32 21.46 29.30
N ILE A 374 11.07 20.58 28.32
CA ILE A 374 10.14 20.88 27.22
C ILE A 374 8.71 21.00 27.71
N SER A 375 8.29 20.13 28.65
CA SER A 375 6.96 20.24 29.27
C SER A 375 6.77 21.58 30.02
N LEU A 376 7.79 22.05 30.72
CA LEU A 376 7.76 23.36 31.40
C LEU A 376 7.73 24.51 30.40
N LEU A 377 8.52 24.43 29.29
CA LEU A 377 8.51 25.44 28.22
C LEU A 377 7.15 25.53 27.53
N ASN A 378 6.53 24.40 27.22
CA ASN A 378 5.20 24.37 26.63
C ASN A 378 4.14 24.93 27.60
N PHE A 379 4.21 24.57 28.87
CA PHE A 379 3.32 25.12 29.89
C PHE A 379 3.48 26.64 30.02
N LEU A 380 4.71 27.15 30.09
CA LEU A 380 4.98 28.59 30.15
C LEU A 380 4.53 29.30 28.87
N ALA A 381 4.72 28.70 27.72
CA ALA A 381 4.27 29.25 26.43
C ALA A 381 2.72 29.32 26.32
N LYS A 382 2.01 28.38 26.94
CA LYS A 382 0.53 28.46 27.06
C LYS A 382 0.09 29.57 28.00
N LEU A 383 0.79 29.78 29.13
CA LEU A 383 0.43 30.80 30.11
C LEU A 383 0.78 32.22 29.69
N ALA A 384 1.95 32.41 29.09
CA ALA A 384 2.47 33.72 28.67
C ALA A 384 3.27 33.54 27.39
N PRO A 385 2.63 33.43 26.20
CA PRO A 385 3.31 33.18 24.97
C PRO A 385 4.27 34.36 24.65
N PHE A 386 5.55 34.03 24.50
CA PHE A 386 6.59 35.00 24.09
C PHE A 386 6.41 35.44 22.63
N SER A 387 5.67 34.68 21.85
CA SER A 387 5.23 35.01 20.51
C SER A 387 3.75 34.59 20.36
N LYS A 388 3.05 35.19 19.41
CA LYS A 388 1.66 34.80 19.11
C LYS A 388 1.68 33.38 18.56
N PRO A 389 1.01 32.41 19.22
CA PRO A 389 0.95 31.05 18.72
C PRO A 389 0.29 30.99 17.35
N LEU A 390 0.80 30.12 16.48
CA LEU A 390 0.21 29.90 15.17
C LEU A 390 -1.03 29.01 15.31
N PHE A 391 -2.18 29.51 14.91
CA PHE A 391 -3.40 28.72 14.83
C PHE A 391 -3.30 27.74 13.68
N LEU A 392 -3.50 26.44 13.93
CA LEU A 392 -3.43 25.39 12.92
C LEU A 392 -4.82 24.96 12.45
N LEU A 393 -5.70 24.55 13.36
CA LEU A 393 -7.05 24.14 13.02
C LEU A 393 -8.00 24.17 14.22
N GLU A 394 -9.29 23.96 13.93
CA GLU A 394 -10.36 23.87 14.93
C GLU A 394 -11.28 22.70 14.60
N ASP A 395 -11.47 21.78 15.58
CA ASP A 395 -12.60 20.85 15.57
C ASP A 395 -13.77 21.47 16.32
N LYS A 396 -14.85 21.75 15.62
CA LYS A 396 -16.00 22.50 16.17
C LYS A 396 -16.82 21.67 17.15
N LYS A 397 -16.76 20.33 17.07
CA LYS A 397 -17.58 19.42 17.88
C LYS A 397 -16.74 18.20 18.28
N PRO A 398 -15.65 18.39 19.05
CA PRO A 398 -14.78 17.29 19.45
C PRO A 398 -15.56 16.29 20.32
N LYS A 399 -15.25 14.99 20.19
CA LYS A 399 -15.78 13.96 21.11
C LYS A 399 -15.03 13.98 22.42
N VAL A 400 -15.75 13.84 23.53
CA VAL A 400 -15.20 13.85 24.89
C VAL A 400 -14.75 12.45 25.32
N LYS A 401 -15.45 11.40 24.83
CA LYS A 401 -15.15 10.01 25.15
C LYS A 401 -15.11 9.16 23.89
N LEU A 402 -14.27 8.13 23.91
CA LEU A 402 -14.33 7.07 22.91
C LEU A 402 -15.63 6.28 23.08
N GLU A 403 -16.34 6.09 22.00
CA GLU A 403 -17.43 5.11 21.98
C GLU A 403 -16.80 3.72 21.99
N GLY A 404 -17.16 2.88 22.95
CA GLY A 404 -16.60 1.55 23.18
C GLY A 404 -16.98 0.54 22.11
#